data_ee12974f3bf40209e9e34387d87b6c0f
#
_entry.id   ee12974f3bf40209e9e34387d87b6c0f
#
_cell.length_a   1.000
_cell.length_b   1.000
_cell.length_c   1.000
_cell.angle_alpha   90.00
_cell.angle_beta   90.00
_cell.angle_gamma   90.00
#
_symmetry.space_group_name_H-M   'P 1'
#
loop_
_entity.id
_entity.type
_entity.pdbx_description
1 polymer ?
#
loop_
_entity_poly.entity_id
_entity_poly.type
_entity_poly.pdbx_seq_one_letter_code
_entity_poly.pdbx_strand_id
1 'polypeptide(L)'
;ALQKVVSEMENRYELFAKFGQRKISTYNDFVAKNNRENDTKIQPMPYIVVIVDELADLMMTVSNDVEAAIIRLAQMGRAAGIHMILATQRPSVDVITGLIKANVPSRIAFAVSSGIDSRTIIDTNGAEKLLGRGDMLFLPIDSNTPIRVQGAFIPDKDVSRVVKFITDQQSADYDESMMVSDEE
;
A
#
# COMPACT_ATOMS: atom_id res chain seq x y z
N ALA A 1 4.76 12.03 6.02
CA ALA A 1 3.88 10.85 6.20
C ALA A 1 4.62 9.53 5.95
N LEU A 2 5.17 9.24 4.74
CA LEU A 2 5.84 7.95 4.45
C LEU A 2 7.00 7.64 5.40
N GLN A 3 7.82 8.61 5.78
CA GLN A 3 8.91 8.43 6.76
C GLN A 3 8.39 8.02 8.14
N LYS A 4 7.23 8.52 8.56
CA LYS A 4 6.57 8.07 9.81
C LYS A 4 6.18 6.59 9.75
N VAL A 5 5.72 6.11 8.60
CA VAL A 5 5.40 4.69 8.40
C VAL A 5 6.67 3.83 8.43
N VAL A 6 7.78 4.32 7.86
CA VAL A 6 9.10 3.65 7.96
C VAL A 6 9.54 3.56 9.40
N SER A 7 9.46 4.66 10.17
CA SER A 7 9.81 4.66 11.60
C SER A 7 8.93 3.69 12.40
N GLU A 8 7.63 3.65 12.13
CA GLU A 8 6.72 2.69 12.77
C GLU A 8 7.09 1.24 12.42
N MET A 9 7.45 0.97 11.18
CA MET A 9 7.95 -0.35 10.78
C MET A 9 9.19 -0.76 11.59
N GLU A 10 10.14 0.16 11.76
CA GLU A 10 11.36 -0.07 12.53
C GLU A 10 11.06 -0.31 14.01
N ASN A 11 10.17 0.47 14.61
CA ASN A 11 9.67 0.25 15.97
C ASN A 11 9.06 -1.15 16.15
N ARG A 12 8.29 -1.62 15.17
CA ARG A 12 7.71 -2.97 15.19
C ARG A 12 8.78 -4.05 15.19
N TYR A 13 9.84 -3.89 14.38
CA TYR A 13 10.97 -4.82 14.38
C TYR A 13 11.72 -4.85 15.70
N GLU A 14 11.89 -3.71 16.36
CA GLU A 14 12.47 -3.66 17.69
C GLU A 14 11.62 -4.43 18.72
N LEU A 15 10.31 -4.26 18.68
CA LEU A 15 9.38 -5.01 19.52
C LEU A 15 9.41 -6.52 19.20
N PHE A 16 9.48 -6.90 17.93
CA PHE A 16 9.62 -8.31 17.54
C PHE A 16 10.90 -8.90 18.12
N ALA A 17 12.03 -8.21 18.01
CA ALA A 17 13.30 -8.66 18.56
C ALA A 17 13.23 -8.82 20.09
N LYS A 18 12.64 -7.84 20.79
CA LYS A 18 12.46 -7.88 22.25
C LYS A 18 11.68 -9.09 22.74
N PHE A 19 10.68 -9.54 21.98
CA PHE A 19 9.81 -10.68 22.33
C PHE A 19 10.15 -11.97 21.57
N GLY A 20 11.28 -12.01 20.85
CA GLY A 20 11.71 -13.19 20.10
C GLY A 20 10.78 -13.56 18.93
N GLN A 21 10.04 -12.56 18.39
CA GLN A 21 9.14 -12.74 17.28
C GLN A 21 9.77 -12.28 15.96
N ARG A 22 9.18 -12.66 14.82
CA ARG A 22 9.71 -12.30 13.50
C ARG A 22 8.70 -11.62 12.59
N LYS A 23 7.42 -11.69 12.94
CA LYS A 23 6.31 -11.13 12.13
C LYS A 23 5.10 -10.80 13.00
N ILE A 24 4.27 -9.91 12.50
CA ILE A 24 3.09 -9.40 13.21
C ILE A 24 2.14 -10.51 13.68
N SER A 25 1.89 -11.54 12.88
CA SER A 25 0.99 -12.63 13.26
C SER A 25 1.50 -13.37 14.49
N THR A 26 2.77 -13.79 14.51
CA THR A 26 3.35 -14.50 15.66
C THR A 26 3.50 -13.59 16.88
N TYR A 27 3.74 -12.29 16.69
CA TYR A 27 3.73 -11.32 17.79
C TYR A 27 2.33 -11.21 18.40
N ASN A 28 1.28 -11.06 17.60
CA ASN A 28 -0.08 -10.95 18.10
C ASN A 28 -0.56 -12.24 18.78
N ASP A 29 -0.18 -13.41 18.26
CA ASP A 29 -0.44 -14.70 18.91
C ASP A 29 0.27 -14.80 20.28
N PHE A 30 1.53 -14.36 20.36
CA PHE A 30 2.28 -14.26 21.60
C PHE A 30 1.58 -13.32 22.59
N VAL A 31 1.20 -12.12 22.16
CA VAL A 31 0.48 -11.15 23.01
C VAL A 31 -0.82 -11.73 23.54
N ALA A 32 -1.62 -12.37 22.68
CA ALA A 32 -2.88 -12.98 23.09
C ALA A 32 -2.68 -14.11 24.12
N LYS A 33 -1.63 -14.90 23.96
CA LYS A 33 -1.26 -15.95 24.93
C LYS A 33 -0.75 -15.36 26.24
N ASN A 34 0.18 -14.43 26.17
CA ASN A 34 0.79 -13.80 27.34
C ASN A 34 -0.24 -13.05 28.20
N ASN A 35 -1.17 -12.36 27.57
CA ASN A 35 -2.25 -11.65 28.27
C ASN A 35 -3.17 -12.62 29.04
N ARG A 36 -3.41 -13.81 28.49
CA ARG A 36 -4.21 -14.84 29.17
C ARG A 36 -3.49 -15.52 30.34
N GLU A 37 -2.20 -15.80 30.16
CA GLU A 37 -1.41 -16.57 31.14
C GLU A 37 -0.88 -15.69 32.29
N ASN A 38 -0.59 -14.42 32.05
CA ASN A 38 0.08 -13.53 32.99
C ASN A 38 -0.75 -12.29 33.38
N ASP A 39 -2.03 -12.23 32.98
CA ASP A 39 -2.93 -11.08 33.20
C ASP A 39 -2.31 -9.74 32.76
N THR A 40 -1.53 -9.76 31.69
CA THR A 40 -0.94 -8.56 31.10
C THR A 40 -1.93 -7.91 30.14
N LYS A 41 -1.73 -6.60 29.86
CA LYS A 41 -2.58 -5.82 28.95
C LYS A 41 -1.77 -5.26 27.77
N ILE A 42 -0.89 -6.08 27.21
CA ILE A 42 -0.13 -5.71 26.00
C ILE A 42 -1.12 -5.60 24.83
N GLN A 43 -1.04 -4.50 24.08
CA GLN A 43 -1.90 -4.32 22.92
C GLN A 43 -1.36 -5.08 21.71
N PRO A 44 -2.21 -5.80 20.97
CA PRO A 44 -1.81 -6.38 19.69
C PRO A 44 -1.56 -5.29 18.66
N MET A 45 -0.68 -5.52 17.71
CA MET A 45 -0.42 -4.58 16.62
C MET A 45 -1.49 -4.69 15.54
N PRO A 46 -2.10 -3.58 15.11
CA PRO A 46 -2.97 -3.56 13.94
C PRO A 46 -2.16 -3.67 12.65
N TYR A 47 -2.77 -4.18 11.58
CA TYR A 47 -2.25 -4.02 10.24
C TYR A 47 -2.38 -2.56 9.79
N ILE A 48 -1.41 -2.08 9.01
CA ILE A 48 -1.42 -0.74 8.45
C ILE A 48 -1.54 -0.86 6.93
N VAL A 49 -2.47 -0.14 6.34
CA VAL A 49 -2.60 -0.01 4.88
C VAL A 49 -2.30 1.44 4.51
N VAL A 50 -1.25 1.63 3.72
CA VAL A 50 -0.84 2.94 3.19
C VAL A 50 -1.40 3.07 1.79
N ILE A 51 -2.22 4.08 1.56
CA ILE A 51 -2.82 4.36 0.26
C ILE A 51 -2.26 5.67 -0.27
N VAL A 52 -1.64 5.62 -1.45
CA VAL A 52 -1.20 6.81 -2.19
C VAL A 52 -2.09 6.92 -3.42
N ASP A 53 -2.95 7.95 -3.43
CA ASP A 53 -3.95 8.19 -4.48
C ASP A 53 -3.32 8.65 -5.79
N GLU A 54 -2.33 9.55 -5.71
CA GLU A 54 -1.57 10.02 -6.87
C GLU A 54 -0.06 10.07 -6.54
N LEU A 55 0.66 9.03 -6.94
CA LEU A 55 2.10 8.91 -6.71
C LEU A 55 2.89 9.99 -7.44
N ALA A 56 2.42 10.44 -8.62
CA ALA A 56 3.09 11.46 -9.40
C ALA A 56 3.28 12.76 -8.63
N ASP A 57 2.31 13.18 -7.83
CA ASP A 57 2.38 14.43 -7.07
C ASP A 57 3.49 14.38 -6.00
N LEU A 58 3.72 13.22 -5.40
CA LEU A 58 4.81 13.02 -4.46
C LEU A 58 6.17 12.96 -5.17
N MET A 59 6.25 12.24 -6.28
CA MET A 59 7.48 12.07 -7.05
C MET A 59 7.96 13.38 -7.69
N MET A 60 7.06 14.30 -8.04
CA MET A 60 7.40 15.61 -8.56
C MET A 60 7.97 16.56 -7.51
N THR A 61 7.73 16.31 -6.23
CA THR A 61 8.12 17.22 -5.14
C THR A 61 9.41 16.76 -4.45
N VAL A 62 9.48 15.49 -4.05
CA VAL A 62 10.57 14.92 -3.24
C VAL A 62 10.87 13.48 -3.67
N SER A 63 11.17 13.29 -4.95
CA SER A 63 11.26 11.97 -5.59
C SER A 63 12.16 10.98 -4.86
N ASN A 64 13.38 11.37 -4.49
CA ASN A 64 14.36 10.47 -3.88
C ASN A 64 13.90 9.94 -2.52
N ASP A 65 13.34 10.79 -1.68
CA ASP A 65 12.88 10.41 -0.34
C ASP A 65 11.63 9.52 -0.40
N VAL A 66 10.73 9.84 -1.33
CA VAL A 66 9.51 9.03 -1.56
C VAL A 66 9.87 7.67 -2.13
N GLU A 67 10.71 7.60 -3.14
CA GLU A 67 11.16 6.34 -3.73
C GLU A 67 11.88 5.46 -2.69
N ALA A 68 12.81 6.03 -1.93
CA ALA A 68 13.55 5.31 -0.89
C ALA A 68 12.60 4.75 0.20
N ALA A 69 11.62 5.53 0.64
CA ALA A 69 10.63 5.10 1.62
C ALA A 69 9.75 3.97 1.08
N ILE A 70 9.27 4.08 -0.18
CA ILE A 70 8.48 3.03 -0.84
C ILE A 70 9.28 1.73 -0.92
N ILE A 71 10.54 1.79 -1.38
CA ILE A 71 11.41 0.61 -1.49
C ILE A 71 11.60 -0.04 -0.13
N ARG A 72 11.91 0.75 0.90
CA ARG A 72 12.12 0.26 2.26
C ARG A 72 10.88 -0.46 2.80
N LEU A 73 9.70 0.15 2.63
CA LEU A 73 8.43 -0.45 3.04
C LEU A 73 8.08 -1.70 2.21
N ALA A 74 8.34 -1.70 0.90
CA ALA A 74 8.08 -2.85 0.05
C ALA A 74 8.94 -4.07 0.43
N GLN A 75 10.21 -3.84 0.81
CA GLN A 75 11.14 -4.90 1.19
C GLN A 75 10.86 -5.48 2.57
N MET A 76 10.43 -4.67 3.52
CA MET A 76 10.36 -5.07 4.92
C MET A 76 8.96 -4.96 5.54
N GLY A 77 8.03 -4.23 4.94
CA GLY A 77 6.72 -3.94 5.53
C GLY A 77 5.84 -5.18 5.75
N ARG A 78 5.94 -6.18 4.88
CA ARG A 78 5.10 -7.39 4.94
C ARG A 78 5.14 -8.09 6.29
N ALA A 79 6.32 -8.33 6.83
CA ALA A 79 6.48 -8.99 8.12
C ALA A 79 6.00 -8.10 9.28
N ALA A 80 6.14 -6.79 9.15
CA ALA A 80 5.63 -5.80 10.10
C ALA A 80 4.11 -5.54 9.99
N GLY A 81 3.42 -6.16 9.02
CA GLY A 81 2.00 -5.98 8.80
C GLY A 81 1.64 -4.66 8.12
N ILE A 82 2.55 -4.13 7.30
CA ILE A 82 2.36 -2.88 6.56
C ILE A 82 2.22 -3.21 5.06
N HIS A 83 1.16 -2.73 4.46
CA HIS A 83 0.82 -2.95 3.06
C HIS A 83 0.64 -1.62 2.35
N MET A 84 1.01 -1.56 1.06
CA MET A 84 0.90 -0.34 0.26
C MET A 84 -0.01 -0.55 -0.95
N ILE A 85 -0.80 0.46 -1.25
CA ILE A 85 -1.54 0.62 -2.50
C ILE A 85 -1.07 1.93 -3.12
N LEU A 86 -0.35 1.85 -4.23
CA LEU A 86 0.19 3.00 -4.93
C LEU A 86 -0.58 3.17 -6.23
N ALA A 87 -1.24 4.32 -6.39
CA ALA A 87 -1.99 4.64 -7.60
C ALA A 87 -1.42 5.90 -8.27
N THR A 88 -1.59 5.99 -9.58
CA THR A 88 -1.27 7.19 -10.35
C THR A 88 -2.08 7.23 -11.65
N GLN A 89 -2.45 8.43 -12.07
CA GLN A 89 -3.03 8.71 -13.38
C GLN A 89 -1.96 9.12 -14.41
N ARG A 90 -0.69 9.19 -14.00
CA ARG A 90 0.44 9.61 -14.84
C ARG A 90 1.49 8.48 -14.95
N PRO A 91 1.25 7.48 -15.81
CA PRO A 91 2.12 6.31 -15.95
C PRO A 91 3.40 6.64 -16.73
N SER A 92 4.23 7.53 -16.20
CA SER A 92 5.54 7.85 -16.74
C SER A 92 6.66 7.09 -16.04
N VAL A 93 7.83 6.97 -16.70
CA VAL A 93 9.00 6.29 -16.14
C VAL A 93 9.60 7.02 -14.94
N ASP A 94 9.36 8.33 -14.82
CA ASP A 94 9.80 9.15 -13.70
C ASP A 94 8.91 8.94 -12.45
N VAL A 95 7.71 8.43 -12.62
CA VAL A 95 6.75 8.13 -11.55
C VAL A 95 6.80 6.66 -11.19
N ILE A 96 6.69 5.77 -12.18
CA ILE A 96 6.77 4.32 -12.02
C ILE A 96 8.19 3.89 -12.41
N THR A 97 9.13 4.17 -11.52
CA THR A 97 10.56 3.91 -11.78
C THR A 97 10.88 2.42 -11.80
N GLY A 98 12.03 2.08 -12.39
CA GLY A 98 12.51 0.71 -12.38
C GLY A 98 12.72 0.14 -10.98
N LEU A 99 13.13 0.98 -10.01
CA LEU A 99 13.31 0.59 -8.62
C LEU A 99 11.97 0.30 -7.92
N ILE A 100 10.95 1.12 -8.15
CA ILE A 100 9.60 0.87 -7.66
C ILE A 100 9.06 -0.44 -8.26
N LYS A 101 9.18 -0.65 -9.58
CA LYS A 101 8.71 -1.87 -10.24
C LYS A 101 9.41 -3.13 -9.74
N ALA A 102 10.69 -3.05 -9.42
CA ALA A 102 11.46 -4.19 -8.87
C ALA A 102 11.01 -4.59 -7.46
N ASN A 103 10.47 -3.67 -6.68
CA ASN A 103 10.10 -3.88 -5.28
C ASN A 103 8.58 -4.00 -5.07
N VAL A 104 7.77 -3.50 -6.01
CA VAL A 104 6.31 -3.59 -6.03
C VAL A 104 5.88 -4.39 -7.27
N PRO A 105 6.01 -5.71 -7.24
CA PRO A 105 5.89 -6.55 -8.44
C PRO A 105 4.44 -6.83 -8.87
N SER A 106 3.47 -6.79 -7.95
CA SER A 106 2.05 -6.95 -8.31
C SER A 106 1.49 -5.64 -8.83
N ARG A 107 0.96 -5.64 -10.06
CA ARG A 107 0.54 -4.42 -10.74
C ARG A 107 -0.82 -4.58 -11.42
N ILE A 108 -1.55 -3.48 -11.49
CA ILE A 108 -2.82 -3.38 -12.22
C ILE A 108 -2.72 -2.22 -13.19
N ALA A 109 -3.04 -2.45 -14.45
CA ALA A 109 -3.23 -1.41 -15.43
C ALA A 109 -4.70 -1.36 -15.85
N PHE A 110 -5.34 -0.22 -15.64
CA PHE A 110 -6.60 0.12 -16.29
C PHE A 110 -6.35 0.63 -17.71
N ALA A 111 -7.40 0.98 -18.44
CA ALA A 111 -7.30 1.51 -19.79
C ALA A 111 -6.38 2.75 -19.82
N VAL A 112 -5.39 2.72 -20.71
CA VAL A 112 -4.44 3.82 -20.95
C VAL A 112 -4.51 4.26 -22.41
N SER A 113 -3.91 5.42 -22.71
CA SER A 113 -3.98 6.03 -24.04
C SER A 113 -2.97 5.46 -25.04
N SER A 114 -1.90 4.81 -24.56
CA SER A 114 -0.83 4.32 -25.46
C SER A 114 -0.23 3.01 -24.98
N GLY A 115 0.38 2.26 -25.94
CA GLY A 115 1.16 1.09 -25.61
C GLY A 115 2.44 1.40 -24.82
N ILE A 116 2.91 2.66 -24.86
CA ILE A 116 4.05 3.11 -24.04
C ILE A 116 3.62 3.11 -22.57
N ASP A 117 2.46 3.69 -22.27
CA ASP A 117 1.90 3.72 -20.91
C ASP A 117 1.66 2.30 -20.38
N SER A 118 1.12 1.40 -21.24
CA SER A 118 0.94 0.00 -20.88
C SER A 118 2.27 -0.65 -20.48
N ARG A 119 3.32 -0.49 -21.29
CA ARG A 119 4.65 -1.02 -20.97
C ARG A 119 5.26 -0.41 -19.71
N THR A 120 5.02 0.88 -19.47
CA THR A 120 5.49 1.53 -18.25
C THR A 120 4.91 0.88 -17.00
N ILE A 121 3.63 0.47 -17.03
CA ILE A 121 2.95 -0.14 -15.87
C ILE A 121 3.26 -1.64 -15.75
N ILE A 122 3.02 -2.41 -16.81
CA ILE A 122 2.99 -3.88 -16.76
C ILE A 122 4.05 -4.56 -17.67
N ASP A 123 5.02 -3.81 -18.17
CA ASP A 123 6.12 -4.26 -19.02
C ASP A 123 5.68 -4.89 -20.35
N THR A 124 4.42 -4.79 -20.72
CA THR A 124 3.87 -5.31 -21.98
C THR A 124 2.78 -4.40 -22.54
N ASN A 125 2.47 -4.55 -23.82
CA ASN A 125 1.32 -3.89 -24.44
C ASN A 125 0.02 -4.59 -24.02
N GLY A 126 -1.09 -3.89 -24.17
CA GLY A 126 -2.44 -4.44 -24.00
C GLY A 126 -3.40 -3.55 -23.22
N ALA A 127 -2.91 -2.77 -22.26
CA ALA A 127 -3.77 -1.89 -21.50
C ALA A 127 -4.40 -0.76 -22.35
N GLU A 128 -3.76 -0.38 -23.46
CA GLU A 128 -4.29 0.54 -24.47
C GLU A 128 -5.51 0.01 -25.24
N LYS A 129 -5.78 -1.30 -25.13
CA LYS A 129 -6.89 -1.98 -25.77
C LYS A 129 -8.06 -2.28 -24.83
N LEU A 130 -7.93 -1.91 -23.57
CA LEU A 130 -8.97 -2.11 -22.57
C LEU A 130 -10.18 -1.19 -22.82
N LEU A 131 -11.35 -1.66 -22.43
CA LEU A 131 -12.62 -0.99 -22.71
C LEU A 131 -13.00 0.10 -21.69
N GLY A 132 -12.18 0.25 -20.62
CA GLY A 132 -12.52 1.15 -19.51
C GLY A 132 -13.54 0.56 -18.54
N ARG A 133 -14.06 1.38 -17.65
CA ARG A 133 -15.10 1.02 -16.67
C ARG A 133 -14.77 -0.21 -15.81
N GLY A 134 -13.52 -0.31 -15.38
CA GLY A 134 -13.03 -1.41 -14.54
C GLY A 134 -12.42 -2.57 -15.32
N ASP A 135 -12.41 -2.54 -16.66
CA ASP A 135 -11.63 -3.49 -17.45
C ASP A 135 -10.14 -3.25 -17.20
N MET A 136 -9.41 -4.28 -16.78
CA MET A 136 -8.02 -4.14 -16.33
C MET A 136 -7.15 -5.33 -16.72
N LEU A 137 -5.86 -5.10 -16.73
CA LEU A 137 -4.83 -6.15 -16.76
C LEU A 137 -4.19 -6.23 -15.38
N PHE A 138 -4.23 -7.39 -14.77
CA PHE A 138 -3.60 -7.69 -13.49
C PHE A 138 -2.36 -8.57 -13.71
N LEU A 139 -1.21 -8.09 -13.24
CA LEU A 139 0.05 -8.82 -13.23
C LEU A 139 0.39 -9.21 -11.79
N PRO A 140 0.13 -10.45 -11.37
CA PRO A 140 0.50 -10.92 -10.03
C PRO A 140 2.02 -11.17 -9.92
N ILE A 141 2.55 -11.18 -8.69
CA ILE A 141 3.98 -11.35 -8.39
C ILE A 141 4.59 -12.66 -8.93
N ASP A 142 3.80 -13.69 -9.02
CA ASP A 142 4.21 -15.05 -9.40
C ASP A 142 3.97 -15.37 -10.87
N SER A 143 3.61 -14.37 -11.68
CA SER A 143 3.36 -14.52 -13.11
C SER A 143 4.10 -13.48 -13.93
N ASN A 144 4.55 -13.89 -15.11
CA ASN A 144 5.11 -13.01 -16.13
C ASN A 144 4.07 -12.59 -17.19
N THR A 145 2.84 -13.07 -17.05
CA THR A 145 1.77 -12.79 -18.01
C THR A 145 0.60 -12.16 -17.29
N PRO A 146 0.13 -10.98 -17.74
CA PRO A 146 -1.02 -10.34 -17.12
C PRO A 146 -2.31 -11.11 -17.43
N ILE A 147 -3.21 -11.09 -16.47
CA ILE A 147 -4.55 -11.66 -16.54
C ILE A 147 -5.53 -10.52 -16.78
N ARG A 148 -6.40 -10.64 -17.78
CA ARG A 148 -7.48 -9.67 -17.98
C ARG A 148 -8.63 -9.94 -17.04
N VAL A 149 -9.02 -8.92 -16.30
CA VAL A 149 -10.08 -8.99 -15.30
C VAL A 149 -11.08 -7.87 -15.54
N GLN A 150 -12.36 -8.18 -15.51
CA GLN A 150 -13.40 -7.17 -15.50
C GLN A 150 -13.74 -6.82 -14.07
N GLY A 151 -13.27 -5.65 -13.62
CA GLY A 151 -13.66 -5.06 -12.34
C GLY A 151 -15.07 -4.44 -12.43
N ALA A 152 -15.69 -4.23 -11.27
CA ALA A 152 -16.95 -3.49 -11.22
C ALA A 152 -16.69 -2.00 -11.50
N PHE A 153 -17.56 -1.40 -12.30
CA PHE A 153 -17.62 0.05 -12.39
C PHE A 153 -18.35 0.61 -11.17
N ILE A 154 -17.69 1.47 -10.41
CA ILE A 154 -18.23 2.07 -9.19
C ILE A 154 -18.44 3.56 -9.46
N PRO A 155 -19.71 4.03 -9.68
CA PRO A 155 -20.00 5.45 -9.85
C PRO A 155 -19.91 6.19 -8.50
N ASP A 156 -19.71 7.50 -8.53
CA ASP A 156 -19.56 8.37 -7.35
C ASP A 156 -20.69 8.21 -6.33
N LYS A 157 -21.90 7.99 -6.81
CA LYS A 157 -23.07 7.72 -5.96
C LYS A 157 -22.90 6.45 -5.10
N ASP A 158 -22.27 5.40 -5.63
CA ASP A 158 -22.03 4.17 -4.86
C ASP A 158 -20.83 4.31 -3.94
N VAL A 159 -19.80 5.07 -4.34
CA VAL A 159 -18.70 5.48 -3.43
C VAL A 159 -19.28 6.21 -2.21
N SER A 160 -20.14 7.23 -2.45
CA SER A 160 -20.79 7.98 -1.38
C SER A 160 -21.64 7.11 -0.46
N ARG A 161 -22.34 6.11 -1.00
CA ARG A 161 -23.13 5.16 -0.20
C ARG A 161 -22.26 4.27 0.68
N VAL A 162 -21.13 3.77 0.15
CA VAL A 162 -20.19 2.93 0.91
C VAL A 162 -19.53 3.77 2.02
N VAL A 163 -19.05 4.97 1.68
CA VAL A 163 -18.46 5.88 2.68
C VAL A 163 -19.46 6.17 3.79
N LYS A 164 -20.70 6.53 3.44
CA LYS A 164 -21.75 6.79 4.44
C LYS A 164 -22.01 5.55 5.31
N PHE A 165 -22.11 4.36 4.73
CA PHE A 165 -22.32 3.12 5.48
C PHE A 165 -21.20 2.86 6.49
N ILE A 166 -19.93 3.14 6.12
CA ILE A 166 -18.79 2.97 7.02
C ILE A 166 -18.79 4.02 8.12
N THR A 167 -19.01 5.29 7.79
CA THR A 167 -19.00 6.40 8.75
C THR A 167 -20.17 6.37 9.73
N ASP A 168 -21.32 5.81 9.33
CA ASP A 168 -22.46 5.60 10.22
C ASP A 168 -22.19 4.54 11.32
N GLN A 169 -21.18 3.68 11.12
CA GLN A 169 -20.83 2.62 12.08
C GLN A 169 -19.86 3.10 13.16
N GLN A 170 -18.90 3.95 12.80
CA GLN A 170 -17.86 4.41 13.70
C GLN A 170 -17.32 5.76 13.22
N SER A 171 -17.06 6.67 14.16
CA SER A 171 -16.31 7.89 13.90
C SER A 171 -14.84 7.58 13.60
N ALA A 172 -14.17 8.45 12.83
CA ALA A 172 -12.73 8.34 12.62
C ALA A 172 -11.99 8.55 13.96
N ASP A 173 -11.04 7.67 14.22
CA ASP A 173 -10.10 7.77 15.33
C ASP A 173 -8.73 8.08 14.73
N TYR A 174 -8.27 9.31 14.87
CA TYR A 174 -7.03 9.80 14.28
C TYR A 174 -5.87 9.57 15.24
N ASP A 175 -4.85 8.87 14.77
CA ASP A 175 -3.58 8.74 15.47
C ASP A 175 -2.72 9.99 15.23
N GLU A 176 -2.70 10.90 16.20
CA GLU A 176 -1.94 12.15 16.13
C GLU A 176 -0.41 11.91 16.00
N SER A 177 0.10 10.78 16.48
CA SER A 177 1.50 10.43 16.38
C SER A 177 1.97 10.23 14.91
N MET A 178 1.03 9.89 14.03
CA MET A 178 1.29 9.73 12.59
C MET A 178 1.17 11.04 11.80
N MET A 179 0.65 12.10 12.42
CA MET A 179 0.60 13.43 11.80
C MET A 179 1.98 14.09 11.84
N VAL A 180 2.32 14.81 10.79
CA VAL A 180 3.54 15.63 10.76
C VAL A 180 3.25 16.90 11.53
N SER A 181 4.03 17.21 12.58
CA SER A 181 4.01 18.54 13.17
C SER A 181 4.55 19.55 12.14
N ASP A 182 3.89 20.68 11.99
CA ASP A 182 4.31 21.80 11.11
C ASP A 182 5.61 22.48 11.58
N GLU A 183 6.36 21.89 12.51
CA GLU A 183 7.56 22.42 13.14
C GLU A 183 8.81 21.57 12.84
N GLU A 184 9.08 21.24 11.56
CA GLU A 184 10.42 20.80 11.11
C GLU A 184 10.67 21.26 9.67
#